data_28b37940fe61e052531d0c397c671625
#
_entry.id   28b37940fe61e052531d0c397c671625
#
_cell.length_a   1.000
_cell.length_b   1.000
_cell.length_c   1.000
_cell.angle_alpha   90.00
_cell.angle_beta   90.00
_cell.angle_gamma   90.00
#
_symmetry.space_group_name_H-M   'P 1'
#
loop_
_entity.id
_entity.type
_entity.pdbx_description
1 polymer ?
#
loop_
_entity_poly.entity_id
_entity_poly.type
_entity_poly.pdbx_seq_one_letter_code
_entity_poly.pdbx_strand_id
1 'polypeptide(L)'
;MKISNIETVRVSDPSAAIWVRVHTDTGLIGLGETWYASKTVESAVHDHFAPLIVGRDPFAIERHWLNMFRLSDHAGYGGAELRAISAIDMAL
;
A
#
# COMPACT_ATOMS: atom_id res chain seq x y z
N MET A 1 18.22 5.71 0.32
CA MET A 1 16.95 5.77 -0.41
C MET A 1 15.79 5.73 0.57
N LYS A 2 14.83 6.58 0.34
CA LYS A 2 13.63 6.68 1.20
C LYS A 2 12.38 6.69 0.33
N ILE A 3 11.29 6.17 0.87
CA ILE A 3 9.98 6.28 0.23
C ILE A 3 9.56 7.75 0.30
N SER A 4 9.34 8.35 -0.86
CA SER A 4 8.96 9.76 -0.94
C SER A 4 7.44 9.95 -1.00
N ASN A 5 6.73 8.99 -1.58
CA ASN A 5 5.30 9.11 -1.81
C ASN A 5 4.71 7.75 -2.16
N ILE A 6 3.44 7.57 -1.85
CA ILE A 6 2.66 6.42 -2.31
C ILE A 6 1.50 6.96 -3.12
N GLU A 7 1.36 6.45 -4.33
CA GLU A 7 0.32 6.84 -5.26
C GLU A 7 -0.59 5.65 -5.54
N THR A 8 -1.88 5.90 -5.68
CA THR A 8 -2.83 4.88 -6.10
C THR A 8 -3.48 5.29 -7.41
N VAL A 9 -3.70 4.30 -8.27
CA VAL A 9 -4.39 4.50 -9.55
C VAL A 9 -5.53 3.48 -9.61
N ARG A 10 -6.76 3.96 -9.56
CA ARG A 10 -7.92 3.09 -9.70
C ARG A 10 -8.29 2.97 -11.16
N VAL A 11 -8.45 1.73 -11.61
CA VAL A 11 -8.95 1.47 -12.96
C VAL A 11 -10.47 1.52 -12.89
N SER A 12 -11.09 2.30 -13.78
CA SER A 12 -12.53 2.38 -13.82
C SER A 12 -13.13 1.03 -14.22
N ASP A 13 -14.38 0.84 -13.77
CA ASP A 13 -15.16 -0.35 -14.05
C ASP A 13 -14.78 -1.04 -15.39
N PRO A 14 -14.86 -2.39 -15.48
CA PRO A 14 -15.52 -3.27 -14.51
C PRO A 14 -14.55 -3.97 -13.54
N SER A 15 -13.25 -3.81 -13.71
CA SER A 15 -12.29 -4.68 -13.01
C SER A 15 -12.13 -4.36 -11.53
N ALA A 16 -12.51 -3.17 -11.09
CA ALA A 16 -12.28 -2.70 -9.72
C ALA A 16 -10.80 -2.84 -9.29
N ALA A 17 -9.89 -2.87 -10.25
CA ALA A 17 -8.47 -2.98 -9.97
C ALA A 17 -7.92 -1.67 -9.42
N ILE A 18 -6.92 -1.78 -8.56
CA ILE A 18 -6.19 -0.63 -8.07
C ILE A 18 -4.70 -0.96 -8.10
N TRP A 19 -3.92 -0.03 -8.61
CA TRP A 19 -2.47 -0.11 -8.61
C TRP A 19 -1.92 0.79 -7.51
N VAL A 20 -0.87 0.30 -6.85
CA VAL A 20 -0.14 1.07 -5.85
C VAL A 20 1.27 1.29 -6.38
N ARG A 21 1.70 2.54 -6.43
CA ARG A 21 3.03 2.91 -6.87
C ARG A 21 3.77 3.52 -5.70
N VAL A 22 4.85 2.86 -5.30
CA VAL A 22 5.72 3.36 -4.23
C VAL A 22 6.86 4.13 -4.88
N HIS A 23 6.87 5.43 -4.70
CA HIS A 23 7.91 6.31 -5.21
C HIS A 23 9.02 6.45 -4.21
N THR A 24 10.26 6.53 -4.71
CA THR A 24 11.43 6.75 -3.85
C THR A 24 12.14 8.03 -4.27
N ASP A 25 12.97 8.54 -3.38
CA ASP A 25 13.75 9.75 -3.62
C ASP A 25 14.87 9.56 -4.65
N THR A 26 15.16 8.32 -5.06
CA THR A 26 16.14 8.02 -6.10
C THR A 26 15.52 7.87 -7.48
N GLY A 27 14.20 7.97 -7.59
CA GLY A 27 13.49 7.80 -8.85
C GLY A 27 13.02 6.40 -9.17
N LEU A 28 13.40 5.41 -8.37
CA LEU A 28 12.84 4.06 -8.50
C LEU A 28 11.38 4.06 -8.06
N ILE A 29 10.54 3.35 -8.80
CA ILE A 29 9.12 3.24 -8.51
C ILE A 29 8.75 1.76 -8.51
N GLY A 30 8.23 1.28 -7.39
CA GLY A 30 7.69 -0.07 -7.29
C GLY A 30 6.20 -0.07 -7.61
N LEU A 31 5.72 -1.18 -8.14
CA LEU A 31 4.32 -1.35 -8.53
C LEU A 31 3.72 -2.56 -7.87
N GLY A 32 2.57 -2.37 -7.24
CA GLY A 32 1.76 -3.44 -6.71
C GLY A 32 0.34 -3.31 -7.24
N GLU A 33 -0.43 -4.38 -7.11
CA GLU A 33 -1.79 -4.43 -7.63
C GLU A 33 -2.67 -5.27 -6.72
N THR A 34 -3.92 -4.85 -6.58
CA THR A 34 -4.97 -5.68 -6.02
C THR A 34 -6.28 -5.32 -6.72
N TRP A 35 -7.36 -5.96 -6.33
CA TRP A 35 -8.67 -5.71 -6.94
C TRP A 35 -9.75 -5.87 -5.88
N TYR A 36 -10.98 -5.46 -6.23
CA TYR A 36 -12.14 -5.50 -5.34
C TYR A 36 -12.06 -4.41 -4.26
N ALA A 37 -13.16 -3.72 -4.07
CA ALA A 37 -13.29 -2.64 -3.08
C ALA A 37 -12.18 -1.59 -3.23
N SER A 38 -11.92 -1.15 -4.47
CA SER A 38 -10.79 -0.29 -4.76
C SER A 38 -10.79 1.02 -3.98
N LYS A 39 -11.95 1.62 -3.76
CA LYS A 39 -12.02 2.85 -2.97
C LYS A 39 -11.69 2.61 -1.51
N THR A 40 -12.10 1.47 -0.96
CA THR A 40 -11.77 1.11 0.42
C THR A 40 -10.27 0.83 0.56
N VAL A 41 -9.70 0.12 -0.41
CA VAL A 41 -8.26 -0.13 -0.45
C VAL A 41 -7.49 1.17 -0.55
N GLU A 42 -7.92 2.09 -1.41
CA GLU A 42 -7.28 3.40 -1.58
C GLU A 42 -7.29 4.18 -0.26
N SER A 43 -8.42 4.20 0.42
CA SER A 43 -8.53 4.84 1.73
C SER A 43 -7.56 4.22 2.74
N ALA A 44 -7.48 2.89 2.79
CA ALA A 44 -6.57 2.21 3.68
C ALA A 44 -5.11 2.57 3.38
N VAL A 45 -4.73 2.61 2.11
CA VAL A 45 -3.38 2.98 1.70
C VAL A 45 -3.03 4.38 2.19
N HIS A 46 -3.88 5.36 1.89
CA HIS A 46 -3.55 6.76 2.15
C HIS A 46 -3.77 7.18 3.60
N ASP A 47 -4.84 6.69 4.22
CA ASP A 47 -5.21 7.14 5.56
C ASP A 47 -4.47 6.38 6.66
N HIS A 48 -4.14 5.12 6.42
CA HIS A 48 -3.57 4.27 7.47
C HIS A 48 -2.11 3.91 7.21
N PHE A 49 -1.76 3.48 6.01
CA PHE A 49 -0.46 2.87 5.77
C PHE A 49 0.60 3.83 5.26
N ALA A 50 0.27 4.75 4.36
CA ALA A 50 1.25 5.70 3.86
C ALA A 50 1.93 6.49 4.99
N PRO A 51 1.20 6.99 6.00
CA PRO A 51 1.84 7.71 7.10
C PRO A 51 2.87 6.88 7.86
N LEU A 52 2.75 5.55 7.85
CA LEU A 52 3.70 4.67 8.55
C LEU A 52 5.02 4.52 7.81
N ILE A 53 5.00 4.52 6.48
CA ILE A 53 6.16 4.10 5.71
C ILE A 53 6.81 5.21 4.88
N VAL A 54 6.09 6.28 4.57
CA VAL A 54 6.69 7.42 3.86
C VAL A 54 7.82 8.00 4.69
N GLY A 55 8.96 8.24 4.06
CA GLY A 55 10.17 8.70 4.74
C GLY A 55 11.05 7.58 5.25
N ARG A 56 10.63 6.32 5.11
CA ARG A 56 11.38 5.16 5.58
C ARG A 56 12.09 4.47 4.43
N ASP A 57 12.99 3.55 4.80
CA ASP A 57 13.74 2.74 3.85
C ASP A 57 12.82 1.69 3.20
N PRO A 58 12.67 1.70 1.86
CA PRO A 58 11.81 0.73 1.20
C PRO A 58 12.30 -0.71 1.30
N PHE A 59 13.57 -0.93 1.58
CA PHE A 59 14.12 -2.28 1.69
C PHE A 59 13.81 -2.97 3.02
N ALA A 60 13.29 -2.26 4.00
CA ALA A 60 12.86 -2.86 5.27
C ALA A 60 11.46 -3.50 5.13
N ILE A 61 11.30 -4.38 4.15
CA ILE A 61 10.01 -4.91 3.69
C ILE A 61 9.26 -5.62 4.82
N GLU A 62 9.92 -6.54 5.51
CA GLU A 62 9.25 -7.30 6.58
C GLU A 62 8.82 -6.41 7.73
N ARG A 63 9.62 -5.41 8.07
CA ARG A 63 9.27 -4.46 9.13
C ARG A 63 8.04 -3.66 8.75
N HIS A 64 7.96 -3.21 7.48
CA HIS A 64 6.80 -2.45 7.01
C HIS A 64 5.55 -3.32 7.03
N TRP A 65 5.66 -4.56 6.59
CA TRP A 65 4.54 -5.49 6.62
C TRP A 65 4.02 -5.69 8.04
N LEU A 66 4.93 -5.95 8.99
CA LEU A 66 4.54 -6.13 10.39
C LEU A 66 3.88 -4.89 10.98
N ASN A 67 4.43 -3.71 10.71
CA ASN A 67 3.86 -2.47 11.24
C ASN A 67 2.47 -2.21 10.67
N MET A 68 2.29 -2.44 9.38
CA MET A 68 0.98 -2.30 8.74
C MET A 68 -0.01 -3.31 9.29
N PHE A 69 0.43 -4.55 9.43
CA PHE A 69 -0.43 -5.62 9.95
C PHE A 69 -0.88 -5.33 11.39
N ARG A 70 0.02 -4.88 12.24
CA ARG A 70 -0.30 -4.51 13.62
C ARG A 70 -1.29 -3.36 13.67
N LEU A 71 -1.14 -2.37 12.80
CA LEU A 71 -2.08 -1.25 12.75
C LEU A 71 -3.48 -1.73 12.37
N SER A 72 -3.57 -2.70 11.47
CA SER A 72 -4.86 -3.21 10.99
C SER A 72 -5.49 -4.26 11.90
N ASP A 73 -4.86 -4.59 13.00
CA ASP A 73 -5.32 -5.64 13.90
C ASP A 73 -6.75 -5.40 14.41
N HIS A 74 -7.10 -4.15 14.64
CA HIS A 74 -8.45 -3.79 15.08
C HIS A 74 -9.51 -3.94 13.99
N ALA A 75 -9.10 -3.92 12.72
CA ALA A 75 -10.03 -4.02 11.60
C ALA A 75 -10.34 -5.46 11.22
N GLY A 76 -9.62 -6.43 11.79
CA GLY A 76 -9.77 -7.84 11.45
C GLY A 76 -8.85 -8.26 10.33
N TYR A 77 -8.97 -9.53 9.94
CA TYR A 77 -8.11 -10.13 8.93
C TYR A 77 -8.91 -10.42 7.67
N GLY A 78 -8.29 -10.22 6.51
CA GLY A 78 -8.86 -10.62 5.22
C GLY A 78 -9.75 -9.58 4.54
N GLY A 79 -9.81 -8.37 5.06
CA GLY A 79 -10.57 -7.29 4.43
C GLY A 79 -9.73 -6.40 3.52
N ALA A 80 -10.23 -5.21 3.23
CA ALA A 80 -9.56 -4.24 2.38
C ALA A 80 -8.19 -3.84 2.90
N GLU A 81 -8.02 -3.80 4.21
CA GLU A 81 -6.75 -3.46 4.85
C GLU A 81 -5.67 -4.46 4.45
N LEU A 82 -5.96 -5.76 4.46
CA LEU A 82 -4.98 -6.76 4.08
C LEU A 82 -4.68 -6.69 2.58
N ARG A 83 -5.67 -6.38 1.76
CA ARG A 83 -5.45 -6.15 0.33
C ARG A 83 -4.51 -4.98 0.09
N ALA A 84 -4.69 -3.90 0.84
CA ALA A 84 -3.82 -2.74 0.76
C ALA A 84 -2.39 -3.09 1.18
N ILE A 85 -2.23 -3.82 2.28
CA ILE A 85 -0.92 -4.28 2.75
C ILE A 85 -0.24 -5.11 1.68
N SER A 86 -0.96 -6.05 1.07
CA SER A 86 -0.41 -6.92 0.03
C SER A 86 0.05 -6.13 -1.19
N ALA A 87 -0.74 -5.16 -1.62
CA ALA A 87 -0.37 -4.33 -2.78
C ALA A 87 0.87 -3.47 -2.48
N ILE A 88 0.94 -2.89 -1.29
CA ILE A 88 2.11 -2.11 -0.88
C ILE A 88 3.34 -3.02 -0.79
N ASP A 89 3.21 -4.18 -0.16
CA ASP A 89 4.30 -5.14 -0.02
C ASP A 89 4.85 -5.56 -1.38
N MET A 90 3.97 -5.80 -2.34
CA MET A 90 4.36 -6.12 -3.71
C MET A 90 5.14 -4.97 -4.35
N ALA A 91 4.76 -3.73 -4.08
CA ALA A 91 5.41 -2.55 -4.65
C ALA A 91 6.77 -2.25 -4.01
N LEU A 92 6.98 -2.67 -2.78
CA LEU A 92 8.27 -2.50 -2.11
C LEU A 92 9.29 -3.47 -2.68
#